data_5955d87378a5831bfa555ff922e9e29b
#
_entry.id   5955d87378a5831bfa555ff922e9e29b
#
_cell.length_a   1.000
_cell.length_b   1.000
_cell.length_c   1.000
_cell.angle_alpha   90.00
_cell.angle_beta   90.00
_cell.angle_gamma   90.00
#
_symmetry.space_group_name_H-M   'P 1'
#
loop_
_entity.id
_entity.type
_entity.pdbx_description
1 polymer ?
#
loop_
_entity_poly.entity_id
_entity_poly.type
_entity_poly.pdbx_seq_one_letter_code
_entity_poly.pdbx_strand_id
1 'polypeptide(L)'
;MKKTLNKGFTLIELLVVIAIIGILSGIVLTSLGTARNKAKSASAQASMSSMRSQAELGVDSGGNYVASICTSTATGGLSSLITAVVAQAGTGTVTCNQTPAAPAQATAWAASVNLSGLSGTFFCVDSTGQAKAEAATLGAATSCL
;
A
#
# COMPACT_ATOMS: atom_id res chain seq x y z
N MET A 1 -5.89 -68.60 8.21
CA MET A 1 -5.31 -67.25 8.30
C MET A 1 -5.07 -66.72 6.90
N LYS A 2 -5.84 -65.68 6.44
CA LYS A 2 -5.62 -65.05 5.15
C LYS A 2 -4.47 -64.06 5.27
N LYS A 3 -3.33 -64.31 4.60
CA LYS A 3 -2.23 -63.34 4.46
C LYS A 3 -2.71 -62.19 3.58
N THR A 4 -2.90 -61.02 4.16
CA THR A 4 -3.11 -59.79 3.41
C THR A 4 -1.75 -59.37 2.79
N LEU A 5 -1.67 -59.50 1.46
CA LEU A 5 -0.51 -59.00 0.71
C LEU A 5 -0.52 -57.46 0.76
N ASN A 6 0.38 -56.89 1.52
CA ASN A 6 0.63 -55.45 1.50
C ASN A 6 1.25 -55.08 0.14
N LYS A 7 0.51 -54.38 -0.71
CA LYS A 7 1.02 -53.81 -1.92
C LYS A 7 1.96 -52.65 -1.59
N GLY A 8 3.23 -52.80 -1.85
CA GLY A 8 4.22 -51.75 -1.69
C GLY A 8 4.08 -50.69 -2.81
N PHE A 9 4.46 -49.46 -2.51
CA PHE A 9 4.54 -48.35 -3.48
C PHE A 9 5.69 -48.60 -4.45
N THR A 10 5.48 -48.30 -5.74
CA THR A 10 6.54 -48.35 -6.75
C THR A 10 7.36 -47.05 -6.72
N LEU A 11 8.64 -47.15 -7.06
CA LEU A 11 9.54 -46.01 -7.13
C LEU A 11 9.05 -44.97 -8.17
N ILE A 12 8.45 -45.43 -9.26
CA ILE A 12 7.92 -44.58 -10.32
C ILE A 12 6.68 -43.77 -9.88
N GLU A 13 5.80 -44.39 -9.08
CA GLU A 13 4.63 -43.68 -8.52
C GLU A 13 5.08 -42.51 -7.61
N LEU A 14 6.10 -42.72 -6.79
CA LEU A 14 6.63 -41.65 -5.96
C LEU A 14 7.29 -40.55 -6.79
N LEU A 15 8.06 -40.92 -7.81
CA LEU A 15 8.81 -40.00 -8.66
C LEU A 15 7.87 -39.09 -9.46
N VAL A 16 6.78 -39.65 -10.02
CA VAL A 16 5.76 -38.86 -10.77
C VAL A 16 5.07 -37.88 -9.85
N VAL A 17 4.73 -38.26 -8.63
CA VAL A 17 4.05 -37.39 -7.67
C VAL A 17 4.91 -36.18 -7.29
N ILE A 18 6.19 -36.41 -6.97
CA ILE A 18 7.10 -35.28 -6.63
C ILE A 18 7.35 -34.38 -7.83
N ALA A 19 7.41 -34.92 -9.06
CA ALA A 19 7.55 -34.13 -10.27
C ALA A 19 6.35 -33.19 -10.49
N ILE A 20 5.12 -33.72 -10.32
CA ILE A 20 3.89 -32.92 -10.46
C ILE A 20 3.82 -31.84 -9.37
N ILE A 21 4.11 -32.19 -8.11
CA ILE A 21 4.14 -31.22 -7.00
C ILE A 21 5.16 -30.13 -7.28
N GLY A 22 6.35 -30.47 -7.80
CA GLY A 22 7.39 -29.51 -8.14
C GLY A 22 6.94 -28.50 -9.17
N ILE A 23 6.29 -28.93 -10.23
CA ILE A 23 5.76 -28.04 -11.29
C ILE A 23 4.64 -27.16 -10.74
N LEU A 24 3.68 -27.74 -10.04
CA LEU A 24 2.56 -26.99 -9.46
C LEU A 24 3.03 -25.95 -8.44
N SER A 25 3.96 -26.31 -7.58
CA SER A 25 4.52 -25.38 -6.59
C SER A 25 5.21 -24.19 -7.25
N GLY A 26 5.95 -24.38 -8.34
CA GLY A 26 6.60 -23.31 -9.10
C GLY A 26 5.59 -22.28 -9.62
N ILE A 27 4.48 -22.74 -10.21
CA ILE A 27 3.44 -21.86 -10.74
C ILE A 27 2.72 -21.10 -9.62
N VAL A 28 2.41 -21.77 -8.52
CA VAL A 28 1.71 -21.17 -7.38
C VAL A 28 2.56 -20.08 -6.71
N LEU A 29 3.86 -20.30 -6.52
CA LEU A 29 4.74 -19.35 -5.88
C LEU A 29 4.86 -18.04 -6.67
N THR A 30 4.98 -18.10 -7.99
CA THR A 30 5.04 -16.89 -8.85
C THR A 30 3.72 -16.11 -8.84
N SER A 31 2.59 -16.81 -8.95
CA SER A 31 1.25 -16.22 -8.91
C SER A 31 0.96 -15.54 -7.56
N LEU A 32 1.38 -16.18 -6.46
CA LEU A 32 1.17 -15.66 -5.11
C LEU A 32 1.95 -14.35 -4.85
N GLY A 33 3.15 -14.22 -5.40
CA GLY A 33 3.93 -12.98 -5.31
C GLY A 33 3.20 -11.80 -5.93
N THR A 34 2.68 -11.97 -7.14
CA THR A 34 1.90 -10.94 -7.84
C THR A 34 0.61 -10.59 -7.11
N ALA A 35 -0.13 -11.59 -6.63
CA ALA A 35 -1.35 -11.37 -5.87
C ALA A 35 -1.08 -10.59 -4.57
N ARG A 36 0.00 -10.93 -3.86
CA ARG A 36 0.40 -10.24 -2.64
C ARG A 36 0.77 -8.77 -2.90
N ASN A 37 1.48 -8.46 -3.98
CA ASN A 37 1.82 -7.08 -4.33
C ASN A 37 0.57 -6.27 -4.69
N LYS A 38 -0.38 -6.84 -5.44
CA LYS A 38 -1.67 -6.19 -5.73
C LYS A 38 -2.47 -5.91 -4.45
N ALA A 39 -2.50 -6.87 -3.51
CA ALA A 39 -3.19 -6.69 -2.23
C ALA A 39 -2.57 -5.56 -1.40
N LYS A 40 -1.24 -5.49 -1.34
CA LYS A 40 -0.51 -4.40 -0.67
C LYS A 40 -0.81 -3.05 -1.30
N SER A 41 -0.78 -2.95 -2.64
CA SER A 41 -1.11 -1.71 -3.34
C SER A 41 -2.55 -1.27 -3.09
N ALA A 42 -3.52 -2.18 -3.12
CA ALA A 42 -4.91 -1.87 -2.82
C ALA A 42 -5.11 -1.40 -1.37
N SER A 43 -4.44 -2.04 -0.41
CA SER A 43 -4.47 -1.63 0.99
C SER A 43 -3.86 -0.24 1.19
N ALA A 44 -2.72 0.05 0.55
CA ALA A 44 -2.08 1.36 0.60
C ALA A 44 -2.98 2.45 0.00
N GLN A 45 -3.63 2.20 -1.13
CA GLN A 45 -4.58 3.12 -1.76
C GLN A 45 -5.78 3.41 -0.86
N ALA A 46 -6.34 2.39 -0.20
CA ALA A 46 -7.44 2.56 0.73
C ALA A 46 -7.03 3.43 1.93
N SER A 47 -5.86 3.19 2.50
CA SER A 47 -5.32 4.00 3.60
C SER A 47 -5.00 5.44 3.16
N MET A 48 -4.47 5.64 1.96
CA MET A 48 -4.26 6.97 1.37
C MET A 48 -5.60 7.72 1.19
N SER A 49 -6.61 7.05 0.69
CA SER A 49 -7.95 7.66 0.53
C SER A 49 -8.56 8.07 1.89
N SER A 50 -8.27 7.31 2.96
CA SER A 50 -8.70 7.64 4.31
C SER A 50 -8.01 8.89 4.88
N MET A 51 -6.85 9.28 4.36
CA MET A 51 -6.15 10.50 4.80
C MET A 51 -7.00 11.75 4.59
N ARG A 52 -7.81 11.79 3.54
CA ARG A 52 -8.71 12.91 3.27
C ARG A 52 -9.75 13.07 4.37
N SER A 53 -10.44 11.99 4.69
CA SER A 53 -11.44 12.02 5.77
C SER A 53 -10.81 12.35 7.13
N GLN A 54 -9.58 11.87 7.37
CA GLN A 54 -8.83 12.18 8.59
C GLN A 54 -8.45 13.65 8.63
N ALA A 55 -7.96 14.23 7.54
CA ALA A 55 -7.59 15.63 7.46
C ALA A 55 -8.78 16.57 7.76
N GLU A 56 -9.95 16.25 7.21
CA GLU A 56 -11.16 17.03 7.40
C GLU A 56 -11.61 17.09 8.87
N LEU A 57 -11.28 16.10 9.70
CA LEU A 57 -11.59 16.10 11.13
C LEU A 57 -10.86 17.21 11.92
N GLY A 58 -9.77 17.73 11.37
CA GLY A 58 -8.94 18.76 12.01
C GLY A 58 -9.05 20.13 11.36
N VAL A 59 -9.98 20.34 10.45
CA VAL A 59 -10.20 21.64 9.80
C VAL A 59 -10.81 22.62 10.78
N ASP A 60 -10.21 23.79 10.92
CA ASP A 60 -10.72 24.86 11.77
C ASP A 60 -11.84 25.68 11.10
N SER A 61 -12.44 26.62 11.83
CA SER A 61 -13.49 27.50 11.32
C SER A 61 -13.03 28.42 10.17
N GLY A 62 -11.72 28.57 9.97
CA GLY A 62 -11.12 29.30 8.86
C GLY A 62 -10.82 28.44 7.62
N GLY A 63 -11.14 27.15 7.68
CA GLY A 63 -10.87 26.20 6.59
C GLY A 63 -9.41 25.73 6.51
N ASN A 64 -8.62 25.93 7.61
CA ASN A 64 -7.23 25.50 7.65
C ASN A 64 -7.10 24.13 8.32
N TYR A 65 -6.21 23.31 7.83
CA TYR A 65 -5.85 22.02 8.43
C TYR A 65 -4.93 22.22 9.62
N VAL A 66 -4.77 21.19 10.45
CA VAL A 66 -3.86 21.22 11.61
C VAL A 66 -2.44 21.61 11.20
N ALA A 67 -1.76 22.29 12.11
CA ALA A 67 -0.34 22.62 11.92
C ALA A 67 0.50 21.34 11.70
N SER A 68 1.45 21.42 10.76
CA SER A 68 2.30 20.27 10.42
C SER A 68 1.51 19.00 10.08
N ILE A 69 0.45 19.12 9.28
CA ILE A 69 -0.52 18.03 9.01
C ILE A 69 0.17 16.71 8.64
N CYS A 70 1.26 16.75 7.89
CA CYS A 70 2.00 15.56 7.45
C CYS A 70 2.68 14.80 8.61
N THR A 71 3.01 15.47 9.70
CA THR A 71 3.72 14.88 10.84
C THR A 71 2.91 14.91 12.14
N SER A 72 1.77 15.59 12.15
CA SER A 72 0.92 15.70 13.33
C SER A 72 0.25 14.38 13.68
N THR A 73 0.23 14.05 14.95
CA THR A 73 -0.53 12.92 15.54
C THR A 73 -1.85 13.36 16.16
N ALA A 74 -2.15 14.66 16.16
CA ALA A 74 -3.42 15.19 16.63
C ALA A 74 -4.58 14.78 15.73
N THR A 75 -5.82 14.99 16.20
CA THR A 75 -7.02 14.80 15.34
C THR A 75 -6.88 15.65 14.09
N GLY A 76 -7.07 15.04 12.92
CA GLY A 76 -6.84 15.68 11.62
C GLY A 76 -5.39 15.57 11.11
N GLY A 77 -4.43 15.14 11.93
CA GLY A 77 -3.07 14.87 11.47
C GLY A 77 -2.95 13.55 10.72
N LEU A 78 -1.98 13.45 9.83
CA LEU A 78 -1.81 12.31 8.90
C LEU A 78 -0.70 11.34 9.30
N SER A 79 0.08 11.63 10.34
CA SER A 79 1.29 10.87 10.71
C SER A 79 1.03 9.36 10.90
N SER A 80 -0.06 8.99 11.58
CA SER A 80 -0.42 7.59 11.82
C SER A 80 -0.78 6.85 10.53
N LEU A 81 -1.53 7.50 9.64
CA LEU A 81 -1.90 6.93 8.34
C LEU A 81 -0.69 6.82 7.40
N ILE A 82 0.19 7.82 7.39
CA ILE A 82 1.46 7.77 6.66
C ILE A 82 2.28 6.56 7.09
N THR A 83 2.43 6.35 8.40
CA THR A 83 3.14 5.18 8.93
C THR A 83 2.49 3.85 8.50
N ALA A 84 1.16 3.77 8.54
CA ALA A 84 0.43 2.59 8.08
C ALA A 84 0.61 2.33 6.58
N VAL A 85 0.56 3.37 5.75
CA VAL A 85 0.78 3.27 4.29
C VAL A 85 2.20 2.81 3.98
N VAL A 86 3.22 3.34 4.65
CA VAL A 86 4.61 2.89 4.51
C VAL A 86 4.75 1.41 4.81
N ALA A 87 4.15 0.93 5.90
CA ALA A 87 4.17 -0.48 6.27
C ALA A 87 3.46 -1.38 5.23
N GLN A 88 2.38 -0.91 4.65
CA GLN A 88 1.57 -1.65 3.66
C GLN A 88 2.20 -1.63 2.27
N ALA A 89 2.70 -0.48 1.82
CA ALA A 89 3.28 -0.31 0.49
C ALA A 89 4.56 -1.12 0.29
N GLY A 90 5.32 -1.37 1.35
CA GLY A 90 6.53 -2.21 1.32
C GLY A 90 7.72 -1.62 0.54
N THR A 91 7.54 -0.50 -0.14
CA THR A 91 8.56 0.20 -0.96
C THR A 91 8.95 1.57 -0.41
N GLY A 92 8.40 1.90 0.76
CA GLY A 92 9.13 2.75 1.64
C GLY A 92 8.73 4.16 1.85
N THR A 93 8.47 5.01 0.95
CA THR A 93 8.31 6.44 1.27
C THR A 93 6.97 6.99 0.81
N VAL A 94 6.25 7.60 1.75
CA VAL A 94 5.17 8.52 1.45
C VAL A 94 5.77 9.92 1.40
N THR A 95 5.65 10.59 0.26
CA THR A 95 5.92 12.03 0.15
C THR A 95 4.67 12.76 0.56
N CYS A 96 4.76 13.61 1.58
CA CYS A 96 3.65 14.45 2.02
C CYS A 96 4.13 15.90 2.11
N ASN A 97 3.42 16.78 1.45
CA ASN A 97 3.69 18.22 1.39
C ASN A 97 2.49 19.00 1.90
N GLN A 98 2.76 20.16 2.45
CA GLN A 98 1.73 21.12 2.87
C GLN A 98 2.12 22.55 2.51
N THR A 99 1.14 23.41 2.36
CA THR A 99 1.36 24.85 2.20
C THR A 99 0.43 25.62 3.15
N PRO A 100 0.93 26.62 3.89
CA PRO A 100 2.37 26.94 4.07
C PRO A 100 3.15 25.77 4.67
N ALA A 101 4.48 25.83 4.55
CA ALA A 101 5.35 24.81 5.12
C ALA A 101 5.20 24.72 6.66
N ALA A 102 5.46 23.52 7.21
CA ALA A 102 5.48 23.33 8.67
C ALA A 102 6.44 24.34 9.34
N PRO A 103 6.11 24.82 10.55
CA PRO A 103 5.08 24.35 11.49
C PRO A 103 3.72 25.05 11.37
N ALA A 104 3.47 25.86 10.33
CA ALA A 104 2.21 26.58 10.18
C ALA A 104 1.02 25.66 9.93
N GLN A 105 -0.20 26.18 10.16
CA GLN A 105 -1.43 25.53 9.72
C GLN A 105 -1.44 25.44 8.20
N ALA A 106 -1.87 24.30 7.67
CA ALA A 106 -1.88 24.08 6.24
C ALA A 106 -3.21 24.56 5.63
N THR A 107 -3.11 25.27 4.50
CA THR A 107 -4.27 25.63 3.68
C THR A 107 -4.48 24.61 2.55
N ALA A 108 -3.43 23.89 2.19
CA ALA A 108 -3.48 22.77 1.25
C ALA A 108 -2.41 21.73 1.60
N TRP A 109 -2.69 20.49 1.24
CA TRP A 109 -1.75 19.39 1.42
C TRP A 109 -1.96 18.34 0.32
N ALA A 110 -0.89 17.59 0.05
CA ALA A 110 -0.97 16.40 -0.79
C ALA A 110 0.00 15.34 -0.29
N ALA A 111 -0.35 14.08 -0.51
CA ALA A 111 0.47 12.94 -0.19
C ALA A 111 0.51 11.95 -1.35
N SER A 112 1.67 11.38 -1.63
CA SER A 112 1.84 10.33 -2.63
C SER A 112 2.69 9.18 -2.13
N VAL A 113 2.41 7.99 -2.63
CA VAL A 113 3.15 6.76 -2.31
C VAL A 113 3.44 5.97 -3.58
N ASN A 114 4.62 5.37 -3.67
CA ASN A 114 4.92 4.40 -4.71
C ASN A 114 4.20 3.07 -4.41
N LEU A 115 3.53 2.51 -5.40
CA LEU A 115 2.77 1.27 -5.25
C LEU A 115 3.64 0.04 -5.50
N SER A 116 3.59 -0.93 -4.60
CA SER A 116 4.31 -2.19 -4.72
C SER A 116 3.97 -2.95 -6.00
N GLY A 117 5.00 -3.36 -6.74
CA GLY A 117 4.85 -4.15 -7.97
C GLY A 117 4.36 -3.35 -9.19
N LEU A 118 4.28 -2.03 -9.09
CA LEU A 118 3.93 -1.12 -10.17
C LEU A 118 5.04 -0.06 -10.30
N SER A 119 6.17 -0.42 -10.90
CA SER A 119 7.28 0.51 -11.12
C SER A 119 6.81 1.79 -11.80
N GLY A 120 7.18 2.94 -11.22
CA GLY A 120 6.83 4.24 -11.78
C GLY A 120 5.37 4.64 -11.62
N THR A 121 4.58 3.92 -10.82
CA THR A 121 3.20 4.31 -10.53
C THR A 121 3.09 4.77 -9.09
N PHE A 122 2.62 5.99 -8.92
CA PHE A 122 2.39 6.62 -7.62
C PHE A 122 0.88 6.79 -7.42
N PHE A 123 0.42 6.66 -6.19
CA PHE A 123 -0.96 7.01 -5.85
C PHE A 123 -0.92 8.29 -5.03
N CYS A 124 -1.66 9.29 -5.48
CA CYS A 124 -1.71 10.62 -4.89
C CYS A 124 -3.10 10.92 -4.34
N VAL A 125 -3.13 11.60 -3.20
CA VAL A 125 -4.35 12.18 -2.61
C VAL A 125 -4.03 13.60 -2.16
N ASP A 126 -5.01 14.50 -2.24
CA ASP A 126 -4.84 15.89 -1.85
C ASP A 126 -6.08 16.51 -1.18
N SER A 127 -5.90 17.74 -0.71
CA SER A 127 -6.94 18.55 -0.06
C SER A 127 -8.05 19.00 -1.01
N THR A 128 -7.84 18.95 -2.34
CA THR A 128 -8.86 19.34 -3.32
C THR A 128 -9.86 18.25 -3.63
N GLY A 129 -9.63 17.04 -3.10
CA GLY A 129 -10.50 15.89 -3.31
C GLY A 129 -9.97 14.89 -4.33
N GLN A 130 -8.79 15.10 -4.91
CA GLN A 130 -8.19 14.17 -5.84
C GLN A 130 -7.69 12.90 -5.13
N ALA A 131 -7.90 11.77 -5.79
CA ALA A 131 -7.36 10.47 -5.37
C ALA A 131 -7.11 9.66 -6.65
N LYS A 132 -5.89 9.66 -7.16
CA LYS A 132 -5.57 9.08 -8.47
C LYS A 132 -4.17 8.50 -8.56
N ALA A 133 -3.98 7.62 -9.54
CA ALA A 133 -2.66 7.13 -9.89
C ALA A 133 -1.95 8.12 -10.82
N GLU A 134 -0.66 8.32 -10.59
CA GLU A 134 0.21 9.23 -11.35
C GLU A 134 1.48 8.52 -11.80
N ALA A 135 2.05 8.97 -12.91
CA ALA A 135 3.30 8.43 -13.44
C ALA A 135 4.55 9.11 -12.84
N ALA A 136 4.37 10.18 -12.08
CA ALA A 136 5.47 10.93 -11.47
C ALA A 136 5.29 11.07 -9.96
N THR A 137 6.39 11.35 -9.26
CA THR A 137 6.36 11.69 -7.85
C THR A 137 5.74 13.07 -7.64
N LEU A 138 5.12 13.26 -6.48
CA LEU A 138 4.53 14.55 -6.07
C LEU A 138 5.55 15.72 -6.10
N GLY A 139 6.85 15.44 -5.97
CA GLY A 139 7.86 16.50 -5.85
C GLY A 139 7.57 17.40 -4.66
N ALA A 140 7.53 18.72 -4.87
CA ALA A 140 7.17 19.72 -3.87
C ALA A 140 5.70 20.21 -3.98
N ALA A 141 4.90 19.61 -4.87
CA ALA A 141 3.51 20.02 -5.07
C ALA A 141 2.64 19.71 -3.85
N THR A 142 1.60 20.50 -3.65
CA THR A 142 0.57 20.34 -2.61
C THR A 142 -0.80 20.02 -3.22
N SER A 143 -0.80 19.60 -4.47
CA SER A 143 -1.94 19.04 -5.21
C SER A 143 -1.46 17.91 -6.10
N CYS A 144 -2.31 16.94 -6.37
CA CYS A 144 -2.05 15.88 -7.33
C CYS A 144 -1.97 16.45 -8.77
N LEU A 145 -1.05 15.91 -9.58
CA LEU A 145 -0.73 16.40 -10.94
C LEU A 145 -1.82 16.07 -11.97
#